data_8ed56c76fe1b28927a4a18acdf98a5a6
#
_entry.id   8ed56c76fe1b28927a4a18acdf98a5a6
#
_cell.length_a   1.000
_cell.length_b   1.000
_cell.length_c   1.000
_cell.angle_alpha   90.00
_cell.angle_beta   90.00
_cell.angle_gamma   90.00
#
_symmetry.space_group_name_H-M   'P 1'
#
loop_
_entity.id
_entity.type
_entity.pdbx_description
1 polymer ?
#
loop_
_entity_poly.entity_id
_entity_poly.type
_entity_poly.pdbx_seq_one_letter_code
_entity_poly.pdbx_strand_id
1 'polypeptide(L)'
;MIQNDIPLIVIKIGSSSIVKHNGDNTEIDEAKIANLTSSIHDLKNRGFRVLLVSSGAVAAGAHILKIPRPKPDDIKGLAACASIGQPQLMSFYTEHARKNGFIYSQVLLTRADFHDQIALDYLEQTITSLFELGVVPILNENDVVSNRELNFGDNDGIASLVTVLLKANKFILLTDQDGLLDKDPNKHSDAKLIETIEEFTSSMVDEDAKLSSFGSGGAGAKVVAVDLATYANPGLEAFIAN
;
A
#
# COMPACT_ATOMS: atom_id res chain seq x y z
N MET A 1 -11.96 11.41 -26.17
CA MET A 1 -10.48 11.64 -26.05
C MET A 1 -10.23 11.83 -24.58
N ILE A 2 -9.67 10.82 -23.93
CA ILE A 2 -9.54 10.69 -22.48
C ILE A 2 -8.40 11.61 -22.05
N GLN A 3 -8.63 12.36 -20.99
CA GLN A 3 -7.67 13.22 -20.29
C GLN A 3 -6.42 12.43 -19.84
N ASN A 4 -5.56 12.03 -20.77
CA ASN A 4 -4.26 11.42 -20.46
C ASN A 4 -3.24 12.44 -19.88
N ASP A 5 -3.62 13.72 -19.75
CA ASP A 5 -2.73 14.79 -19.32
C ASP A 5 -2.73 15.03 -17.80
N ILE A 6 -3.66 14.42 -17.04
CA ILE A 6 -3.68 14.58 -15.59
C ILE A 6 -2.76 13.55 -14.96
N PRO A 7 -1.67 13.97 -14.29
CA PRO A 7 -0.71 13.03 -13.73
C PRO A 7 -1.33 12.18 -12.61
N LEU A 8 -0.99 10.89 -12.61
CA LEU A 8 -1.44 9.91 -11.62
C LEU A 8 -0.34 9.64 -10.59
N ILE A 9 -0.72 9.70 -9.34
CA ILE A 9 0.10 9.29 -8.20
C ILE A 9 -0.51 8.03 -7.58
N VAL A 10 0.27 6.97 -7.49
CA VAL A 10 -0.06 5.78 -6.69
C VAL A 10 0.65 5.90 -5.35
N ILE A 11 -0.12 5.84 -4.26
CA ILE A 11 0.41 5.89 -2.89
C ILE A 11 0.12 4.54 -2.24
N LYS A 12 1.13 3.91 -1.64
CA LYS A 12 0.94 2.72 -0.81
C LYS A 12 1.25 3.03 0.64
N ILE A 13 0.37 2.62 1.54
CA ILE A 13 0.60 2.71 2.98
C ILE A 13 0.53 1.34 3.65
N GLY A 14 1.57 1.02 4.42
CA GLY A 14 1.68 -0.24 5.16
C GLY A 14 0.90 -0.22 6.48
N SER A 15 0.66 -1.42 7.05
CA SER A 15 -0.01 -1.55 8.35
C SER A 15 0.74 -0.82 9.46
N SER A 16 2.09 -0.90 9.50
CA SER A 16 2.92 -0.24 10.51
C SER A 16 2.73 1.28 10.52
N SER A 17 2.43 1.87 9.37
CA SER A 17 2.23 3.32 9.24
C SER A 17 0.84 3.80 9.68
N ILE A 18 -0.17 2.92 9.79
CA ILE A 18 -1.55 3.30 10.17
C ILE A 18 -2.08 2.55 11.40
N VAL A 19 -1.23 1.76 12.03
CA VAL A 19 -1.59 1.01 13.24
C VAL A 19 -0.76 1.55 14.40
N LYS A 20 -1.37 1.69 15.55
CA LYS A 20 -0.69 1.94 16.83
C LYS A 20 -0.81 0.72 17.74
N HIS A 21 0.23 0.51 18.53
CA HIS A 21 0.32 -0.59 19.50
C HIS A 21 0.11 -0.07 20.90
N ASN A 22 -0.85 -0.65 21.61
CA ASN A 22 -1.12 -0.41 23.02
C ASN A 22 -0.93 -1.73 23.79
N GLY A 23 0.30 -2.05 24.18
CA GLY A 23 0.67 -3.37 24.70
C GLY A 23 0.44 -4.45 23.64
N ASP A 24 -0.33 -5.49 23.98
CA ASP A 24 -0.65 -6.60 23.06
C ASP A 24 -1.77 -6.26 22.07
N ASN A 25 -2.42 -5.10 22.21
CA ASN A 25 -3.51 -4.67 21.36
C ASN A 25 -2.99 -3.81 20.21
N THR A 26 -3.59 -4.01 19.04
CA THR A 26 -3.36 -3.19 17.85
C THR A 26 -4.65 -2.49 17.47
N GLU A 27 -4.59 -1.21 17.18
CA GLU A 27 -5.73 -0.45 16.68
C GLU A 27 -5.32 0.44 15.50
N ILE A 28 -6.29 0.83 14.68
CA ILE A 28 -6.03 1.80 13.61
C ILE A 28 -5.77 3.17 14.22
N ASP A 29 -4.71 3.82 13.79
CA ASP A 29 -4.40 5.20 14.11
C ASP A 29 -5.22 6.13 13.20
N GLU A 30 -6.38 6.52 13.70
CA GLU A 30 -7.31 7.38 12.97
C GLU A 30 -6.69 8.75 12.62
N ALA A 31 -5.80 9.28 13.45
CA ALA A 31 -5.13 10.55 13.18
C ALA A 31 -4.21 10.44 11.96
N LYS A 32 -3.52 9.31 11.79
CA LYS A 32 -2.69 9.07 10.59
C LYS A 32 -3.55 8.94 9.33
N ILE A 33 -4.70 8.27 9.42
CA ILE A 33 -5.67 8.21 8.30
C ILE A 33 -6.19 9.61 7.96
N ALA A 34 -6.51 10.42 8.96
CA ALA A 34 -6.96 11.80 8.76
C ALA A 34 -5.90 12.65 8.04
N ASN A 35 -4.65 12.58 8.48
CA ASN A 35 -3.53 13.29 7.88
C ASN A 35 -3.28 12.85 6.43
N LEU A 36 -3.25 11.54 6.18
CA LEU A 36 -3.11 10.99 4.82
C LEU A 36 -4.26 11.47 3.92
N THR A 37 -5.49 11.43 4.42
CA THR A 37 -6.67 11.86 3.66
C THR A 37 -6.61 13.37 3.35
N SER A 38 -6.12 14.20 4.27
CA SER A 38 -5.88 15.63 4.02
C SER A 38 -4.81 15.85 2.96
N SER A 39 -3.70 15.10 3.02
CA SER A 39 -2.64 15.17 2.00
C SER A 39 -3.15 14.76 0.61
N ILE A 40 -3.99 13.72 0.54
CA ILE A 40 -4.63 13.30 -0.72
C ILE A 40 -5.58 14.38 -1.25
N HIS A 41 -6.34 15.05 -0.37
CA HIS A 41 -7.16 16.20 -0.76
C HIS A 41 -6.32 17.33 -1.38
N ASP A 42 -5.19 17.66 -0.77
CA ASP A 42 -4.28 18.68 -1.28
C ASP A 42 -3.69 18.30 -2.65
N LEU A 43 -3.31 17.04 -2.85
CA LEU A 43 -2.86 16.55 -4.16
C LEU A 43 -3.95 16.66 -5.22
N LYS A 44 -5.20 16.31 -4.89
CA LYS A 44 -6.35 16.50 -5.80
C LYS A 44 -6.55 17.96 -6.17
N ASN A 45 -6.46 18.88 -5.20
CA ASN A 45 -6.60 20.31 -5.45
C ASN A 45 -5.47 20.89 -6.31
N ARG A 46 -4.31 20.24 -6.34
CA ARG A 46 -3.19 20.55 -7.25
C ARG A 46 -3.36 19.92 -8.64
N GLY A 47 -4.46 19.23 -8.90
CA GLY A 47 -4.78 18.62 -10.19
C GLY A 47 -4.19 17.22 -10.41
N PHE A 48 -3.83 16.50 -9.35
CA PHE A 48 -3.40 15.09 -9.49
C PHE A 48 -4.56 14.12 -9.36
N ARG A 49 -4.53 13.04 -10.12
CA ARG A 49 -5.30 11.82 -9.81
C ARG A 49 -4.51 11.04 -8.76
N VAL A 50 -5.20 10.53 -7.75
CA VAL A 50 -4.56 9.75 -6.69
C VAL A 50 -5.27 8.39 -6.57
N LEU A 51 -4.47 7.33 -6.47
CA LEU A 51 -4.89 5.99 -6.11
C LEU A 51 -4.14 5.59 -4.84
N LEU A 52 -4.87 5.08 -3.87
CA LEU A 52 -4.30 4.60 -2.61
C LEU A 52 -4.31 3.07 -2.58
N VAL A 53 -3.22 2.45 -2.16
CA VAL A 53 -3.16 1.04 -1.78
C VAL A 53 -2.93 0.98 -0.28
N SER A 54 -3.90 0.45 0.47
CA SER A 54 -3.88 0.48 1.93
C SER A 54 -3.88 -0.92 2.53
N SER A 55 -3.05 -1.11 3.53
CA SER A 55 -3.11 -2.27 4.43
C SER A 55 -3.93 -1.93 5.69
N GLY A 56 -3.99 -2.86 6.66
CA GLY A 56 -4.54 -2.59 8.00
C GLY A 56 -5.83 -3.33 8.33
N ALA A 57 -6.46 -4.02 7.38
CA ALA A 57 -7.72 -4.75 7.61
C ALA A 57 -7.60 -5.81 8.73
N VAL A 58 -6.53 -6.61 8.72
CA VAL A 58 -6.29 -7.63 9.78
C VAL A 58 -6.18 -6.98 11.16
N ALA A 59 -5.43 -5.87 11.28
CA ALA A 59 -5.26 -5.17 12.55
C ALA A 59 -6.59 -4.59 13.05
N ALA A 60 -7.38 -3.98 12.17
CA ALA A 60 -8.69 -3.46 12.49
C ALA A 60 -9.64 -4.57 13.00
N GLY A 61 -9.63 -5.74 12.35
CA GLY A 61 -10.46 -6.88 12.75
C GLY A 61 -10.04 -7.47 14.10
N ALA A 62 -8.73 -7.65 14.32
CA ALA A 62 -8.22 -8.12 15.61
C ALA A 62 -8.60 -7.18 16.76
N HIS A 63 -8.54 -5.86 16.52
CA HIS A 63 -8.99 -4.85 17.48
C HIS A 63 -10.48 -4.97 17.81
N ILE A 64 -11.35 -5.09 16.79
CA ILE A 64 -12.81 -5.26 16.99
C ILE A 64 -13.11 -6.51 17.80
N LEU A 65 -12.43 -7.61 17.50
CA LEU A 65 -12.59 -8.88 18.20
C LEU A 65 -11.95 -8.90 19.58
N LYS A 66 -11.14 -7.89 19.94
CA LYS A 66 -10.35 -7.81 21.17
C LYS A 66 -9.44 -9.03 21.37
N ILE A 67 -8.79 -9.46 20.30
CA ILE A 67 -7.84 -10.56 20.30
C ILE A 67 -6.45 -10.04 19.82
N PRO A 68 -5.36 -10.70 20.20
CA PRO A 68 -4.07 -10.46 19.59
C PRO A 68 -4.14 -10.68 18.07
N ARG A 69 -3.32 -9.92 17.32
CA ARG A 69 -3.22 -10.16 15.88
C ARG A 69 -2.83 -11.62 15.61
N PRO A 70 -3.56 -12.36 14.74
CA PRO A 70 -3.19 -13.73 14.40
C PRO A 70 -1.77 -13.81 13.85
N LYS A 71 -1.09 -14.92 14.14
CA LYS A 71 0.26 -15.17 13.64
C LYS A 71 0.26 -15.33 12.11
N PRO A 72 1.41 -15.13 11.45
CA PRO A 72 1.50 -15.24 9.99
C PRO A 72 1.07 -16.62 9.42
N ASP A 73 1.22 -17.69 10.19
CA ASP A 73 0.84 -19.06 9.85
C ASP A 73 -0.63 -19.39 10.12
N ASP A 74 -1.34 -18.56 10.87
CA ASP A 74 -2.79 -18.67 11.08
C ASP A 74 -3.59 -18.00 9.96
N ILE A 75 -3.56 -18.62 8.78
CA ILE A 75 -4.23 -18.10 7.57
C ILE A 75 -5.72 -17.85 7.81
N LYS A 76 -6.40 -18.77 8.51
CA LYS A 76 -7.83 -18.65 8.79
C LYS A 76 -8.14 -17.48 9.73
N GLY A 77 -7.36 -17.32 10.77
CA GLY A 77 -7.48 -16.20 11.71
C GLY A 77 -7.22 -14.86 11.01
N LEU A 78 -6.20 -14.80 10.15
CA LEU A 78 -5.89 -13.61 9.38
C LEU A 78 -7.02 -13.24 8.42
N ALA A 79 -7.57 -14.22 7.66
CA ALA A 79 -8.70 -13.99 6.75
C ALA A 79 -9.97 -13.55 7.49
N ALA A 80 -10.27 -14.20 8.64
CA ALA A 80 -11.41 -13.81 9.48
C ALA A 80 -11.25 -12.38 10.01
N CYS A 81 -10.09 -12.02 10.54
CA CYS A 81 -9.80 -10.65 10.97
C CYS A 81 -9.92 -9.66 9.81
N ALA A 82 -9.35 -9.96 8.62
CA ALA A 82 -9.45 -9.09 7.47
C ALA A 82 -10.91 -8.85 7.05
N SER A 83 -11.74 -9.89 7.03
CA SER A 83 -13.16 -9.77 6.65
C SER A 83 -13.97 -8.87 7.60
N ILE A 84 -13.62 -8.87 8.89
CA ILE A 84 -14.27 -8.02 9.91
C ILE A 84 -13.69 -6.60 9.86
N GLY A 85 -12.38 -6.48 9.66
CA GLY A 85 -11.68 -5.21 9.77
C GLY A 85 -11.73 -4.35 8.50
N GLN A 86 -11.87 -4.94 7.31
CA GLN A 86 -11.92 -4.20 6.06
C GLN A 86 -13.07 -3.16 6.01
N PRO A 87 -14.32 -3.48 6.39
CA PRO A 87 -15.38 -2.49 6.48
C PRO A 87 -15.07 -1.35 7.46
N GLN A 88 -14.44 -1.65 8.59
CA GLN A 88 -14.06 -0.64 9.58
C GLN A 88 -12.96 0.28 9.06
N LEU A 89 -11.94 -0.28 8.40
CA LEU A 89 -10.88 0.49 7.76
C LEU A 89 -11.46 1.46 6.74
N MET A 90 -12.37 0.99 5.88
CA MET A 90 -13.06 1.83 4.90
C MET A 90 -13.97 2.87 5.53
N SER A 91 -14.57 2.60 6.69
CA SER A 91 -15.37 3.58 7.44
C SER A 91 -14.50 4.78 7.86
N PHE A 92 -13.32 4.54 8.41
CA PHE A 92 -12.39 5.62 8.78
C PHE A 92 -11.98 6.46 7.56
N TYR A 93 -11.57 5.84 6.47
CA TYR A 93 -11.24 6.55 5.24
C TYR A 93 -12.41 7.38 4.72
N THR A 94 -13.60 6.80 4.64
CA THR A 94 -14.81 7.45 4.12
C THR A 94 -15.23 8.63 4.98
N GLU A 95 -15.14 8.51 6.31
CA GLU A 95 -15.47 9.61 7.21
C GLU A 95 -14.56 10.83 6.99
N HIS A 96 -13.25 10.58 6.91
CA HIS A 96 -12.27 11.67 6.68
C HIS A 96 -12.35 12.25 5.28
N ALA A 97 -12.61 11.43 4.25
CA ALA A 97 -12.82 11.93 2.89
C ALA A 97 -14.04 12.84 2.80
N ARG A 98 -15.15 12.46 3.46
CA ARG A 98 -16.37 13.27 3.50
C ARG A 98 -16.13 14.64 4.16
N LYS A 99 -15.31 14.71 5.22
CA LYS A 99 -14.90 15.98 5.87
C LYS A 99 -14.10 16.87 4.92
N ASN A 100 -13.36 16.28 3.99
CA ASN A 100 -12.55 16.96 2.97
C ASN A 100 -13.28 17.14 1.62
N GLY A 101 -14.56 16.78 1.52
CA GLY A 101 -15.40 17.05 0.35
C GLY A 101 -15.14 16.12 -0.85
N PHE A 102 -14.61 14.92 -0.66
CA PHE A 102 -14.43 13.93 -1.72
C PHE A 102 -14.86 12.52 -1.31
N ILE A 103 -14.84 11.59 -2.25
CA ILE A 103 -15.31 10.21 -2.06
C ILE A 103 -14.16 9.25 -2.28
N TYR A 104 -14.05 8.25 -1.40
CA TYR A 104 -13.27 7.04 -1.63
C TYR A 104 -14.15 5.91 -2.18
N SER A 105 -13.56 5.05 -2.99
CA SER A 105 -14.15 3.75 -3.36
C SER A 105 -13.25 2.61 -2.87
N GLN A 106 -13.81 1.44 -2.64
CA GLN A 106 -13.06 0.23 -2.33
C GLN A 106 -12.91 -0.63 -3.58
N VAL A 107 -11.69 -1.13 -3.83
CA VAL A 107 -11.38 -2.16 -4.83
C VAL A 107 -10.56 -3.25 -4.15
N LEU A 108 -11.06 -4.47 -4.13
CA LEU A 108 -10.36 -5.63 -3.56
C LEU A 108 -9.85 -6.51 -4.69
N LEU A 109 -8.57 -6.83 -4.64
CA LEU A 109 -7.86 -7.59 -5.66
C LEU A 109 -7.12 -8.77 -5.04
N THR A 110 -6.90 -9.78 -5.86
CA THR A 110 -5.94 -10.85 -5.57
C THR A 110 -4.82 -10.79 -6.59
N ARG A 111 -3.73 -11.48 -6.32
CA ARG A 111 -2.65 -11.64 -7.29
C ARG A 111 -3.10 -12.38 -8.56
N ALA A 112 -4.05 -13.29 -8.42
CA ALA A 112 -4.58 -14.05 -9.55
C ALA A 112 -5.21 -13.11 -10.60
N ASP A 113 -5.82 -12.00 -10.16
CA ASP A 113 -6.43 -11.01 -11.06
C ASP A 113 -5.40 -10.39 -12.02
N PHE A 114 -4.14 -10.28 -11.61
CA PHE A 114 -3.06 -9.75 -12.46
C PHE A 114 -2.51 -10.75 -13.49
N HIS A 115 -2.95 -12.00 -13.45
CA HIS A 115 -2.64 -13.03 -14.46
C HIS A 115 -3.81 -13.27 -15.43
N ASP A 116 -4.93 -12.58 -15.24
CA ASP A 116 -6.11 -12.64 -16.11
C ASP A 116 -6.28 -11.32 -16.86
N GLN A 117 -6.05 -11.35 -18.18
CA GLN A 117 -6.15 -10.15 -19.01
C GLN A 117 -7.55 -9.53 -18.98
N ILE A 118 -8.60 -10.34 -18.87
CA ILE A 118 -9.98 -9.84 -18.79
C ILE A 118 -10.20 -9.09 -17.47
N ALA A 119 -9.69 -9.63 -16.37
CA ALA A 119 -9.76 -8.95 -15.06
C ALA A 119 -8.97 -7.63 -15.08
N LEU A 120 -7.78 -7.59 -15.71
CA LEU A 120 -7.00 -6.37 -15.86
C LEU A 120 -7.70 -5.30 -16.67
N ASP A 121 -8.34 -5.67 -17.79
CA ASP A 121 -9.08 -4.74 -18.63
C ASP A 121 -10.27 -4.13 -17.87
N TYR A 122 -11.00 -4.94 -17.09
CA TYR A 122 -12.07 -4.43 -16.23
C TYR A 122 -11.56 -3.55 -15.09
N LEU A 123 -10.43 -3.90 -14.48
CA LEU A 123 -9.82 -3.10 -13.44
C LEU A 123 -9.42 -1.72 -13.97
N GLU A 124 -8.73 -1.66 -15.11
CA GLU A 124 -8.32 -0.40 -15.75
C GLU A 124 -9.53 0.48 -16.07
N GLN A 125 -10.57 -0.09 -16.69
CA GLN A 125 -11.80 0.63 -17.02
C GLN A 125 -12.51 1.14 -15.77
N THR A 126 -12.60 0.32 -14.71
CA THR A 126 -13.24 0.71 -13.45
C THR A 126 -12.48 1.85 -12.78
N ILE A 127 -11.16 1.76 -12.68
CA ILE A 127 -10.33 2.81 -12.07
C ILE A 127 -10.42 4.11 -12.88
N THR A 128 -10.41 4.00 -14.20
CA THR A 128 -10.57 5.16 -15.10
C THR A 128 -11.92 5.85 -14.86
N SER A 129 -13.01 5.09 -14.80
CA SER A 129 -14.35 5.63 -14.52
C SER A 129 -14.44 6.27 -13.14
N LEU A 130 -13.79 5.71 -12.12
CA LEU A 130 -13.72 6.32 -10.79
C LEU A 130 -13.01 7.66 -10.81
N PHE A 131 -11.90 7.78 -11.55
CA PHE A 131 -11.21 9.06 -11.71
C PHE A 131 -12.07 10.10 -12.44
N GLU A 132 -12.81 9.71 -13.48
CA GLU A 132 -13.74 10.60 -14.20
C GLU A 132 -14.85 11.13 -13.28
N LEU A 133 -15.29 10.32 -12.32
CA LEU A 133 -16.26 10.70 -11.29
C LEU A 133 -15.65 11.52 -10.15
N GLY A 134 -14.34 11.79 -10.17
CA GLY A 134 -13.63 12.52 -9.10
C GLY A 134 -13.42 11.71 -7.82
N VAL A 135 -13.62 10.39 -7.88
CA VAL A 135 -13.47 9.45 -6.77
C VAL A 135 -12.01 9.02 -6.63
N VAL A 136 -11.54 8.81 -5.43
CA VAL A 136 -10.21 8.24 -5.12
C VAL A 136 -10.37 6.74 -4.85
N PRO A 137 -9.80 5.85 -5.69
CA PRO A 137 -9.82 4.43 -5.42
C PRO A 137 -8.90 4.06 -4.26
N ILE A 138 -9.38 3.24 -3.33
CA ILE A 138 -8.56 2.54 -2.34
C ILE A 138 -8.52 1.06 -2.71
N LEU A 139 -7.35 0.57 -3.01
CA LEU A 139 -7.09 -0.83 -3.29
C LEU A 139 -6.55 -1.52 -2.05
N ASN A 140 -6.95 -2.76 -1.85
CA ASN A 140 -6.38 -3.66 -0.86
C ASN A 140 -6.41 -5.10 -1.39
N GLU A 141 -5.55 -5.94 -0.84
CA GLU A 141 -5.65 -7.37 -1.10
C GLU A 141 -6.98 -7.93 -0.56
N ASN A 142 -7.61 -8.82 -1.31
CA ASN A 142 -8.73 -9.60 -0.82
C ASN A 142 -8.22 -10.77 0.03
N ASP A 143 -7.85 -10.48 1.26
CA ASP A 143 -7.30 -11.43 2.23
C ASP A 143 -8.17 -12.67 2.49
N VAL A 144 -9.46 -12.63 2.13
CA VAL A 144 -10.41 -13.72 2.37
C VAL A 144 -10.22 -14.86 1.37
N VAL A 145 -9.90 -14.53 0.12
CA VAL A 145 -9.77 -15.50 -0.99
C VAL A 145 -8.36 -15.56 -1.56
N SER A 146 -7.45 -14.74 -1.06
CA SER A 146 -6.05 -14.71 -1.49
C SER A 146 -5.32 -15.98 -1.07
N ASN A 147 -4.59 -16.61 -2.00
CA ASN A 147 -3.74 -17.75 -1.70
C ASN A 147 -2.38 -17.28 -1.18
N ARG A 148 -2.20 -17.27 0.14
CA ARG A 148 -0.97 -16.82 0.81
C ARG A 148 0.22 -17.76 0.66
N GLU A 149 0.04 -18.96 0.12
CA GLU A 149 1.15 -19.91 -0.15
C GLU A 149 2.13 -19.37 -1.20
N LEU A 150 1.72 -18.40 -2.00
CA LEU A 150 2.54 -17.76 -3.01
C LEU A 150 3.38 -16.59 -2.48
N ASN A 151 3.69 -16.53 -1.21
CA ASN A 151 4.67 -15.66 -0.50
C ASN A 151 4.87 -14.21 -1.00
N PHE A 152 3.93 -13.65 -1.69
CA PHE A 152 3.96 -12.29 -2.22
C PHE A 152 2.68 -11.51 -1.89
N GLY A 153 1.93 -11.93 -0.90
CA GLY A 153 0.74 -11.25 -0.41
C GLY A 153 1.09 -9.96 0.33
N ASP A 154 1.77 -9.06 -0.34
CA ASP A 154 2.03 -7.73 0.18
C ASP A 154 1.44 -6.70 -0.79
N ASN A 155 0.73 -5.75 -0.21
CA ASN A 155 0.20 -4.61 -0.94
C ASN A 155 1.28 -3.79 -1.67
N ASP A 156 2.58 -3.96 -1.35
CA ASP A 156 3.68 -3.38 -2.11
C ASP A 156 3.70 -3.94 -3.54
N GLY A 157 3.51 -5.26 -3.70
CA GLY A 157 3.41 -5.90 -5.02
C GLY A 157 2.17 -5.46 -5.81
N ILE A 158 0.99 -5.40 -5.16
CA ILE A 158 -0.24 -4.90 -5.78
C ILE A 158 -0.04 -3.45 -6.23
N ALA A 159 0.56 -2.61 -5.39
CA ALA A 159 0.81 -1.21 -5.71
C ALA A 159 1.76 -1.05 -6.90
N SER A 160 2.81 -1.88 -6.97
CA SER A 160 3.73 -1.91 -8.11
C SER A 160 3.00 -2.29 -9.40
N LEU A 161 2.25 -3.39 -9.40
CA LEU A 161 1.52 -3.88 -10.56
C LEU A 161 0.48 -2.88 -11.08
N VAL A 162 -0.27 -2.26 -10.17
CA VAL A 162 -1.25 -1.20 -10.52
C VAL A 162 -0.55 0.05 -11.05
N THR A 163 0.61 0.43 -10.49
CA THR A 163 1.42 1.53 -10.99
C THR A 163 1.83 1.32 -12.45
N VAL A 164 2.22 0.10 -12.80
CA VAL A 164 2.58 -0.27 -14.18
C VAL A 164 1.34 -0.30 -15.07
N LEU A 165 0.27 -0.98 -14.64
CA LEU A 165 -0.98 -1.12 -15.40
C LEU A 165 -1.56 0.25 -15.80
N LEU A 166 -1.62 1.17 -14.86
CA LEU A 166 -2.21 2.49 -15.06
C LEU A 166 -1.22 3.54 -15.57
N LYS A 167 0.04 3.16 -15.84
CA LYS A 167 1.12 4.05 -16.30
C LYS A 167 1.23 5.30 -15.42
N ALA A 168 1.30 5.10 -14.11
CA ALA A 168 1.38 6.19 -13.15
C ALA A 168 2.65 7.04 -13.37
N ASN A 169 2.57 8.32 -13.02
CA ASN A 169 3.69 9.25 -13.10
C ASN A 169 4.56 9.20 -11.85
N LYS A 170 3.93 8.94 -10.69
CA LYS A 170 4.64 8.84 -9.41
C LYS A 170 4.14 7.63 -8.62
N PHE A 171 5.09 6.98 -7.94
CA PHE A 171 4.83 5.88 -7.02
C PHE A 171 5.45 6.19 -5.66
N ILE A 172 4.63 6.24 -4.61
CA ILE A 172 5.07 6.60 -3.26
C ILE A 172 4.75 5.43 -2.33
N LEU A 173 5.78 4.84 -1.75
CA LEU A 173 5.68 3.84 -0.68
C LEU A 173 5.90 4.53 0.66
N LEU A 174 4.82 4.66 1.43
CA LEU A 174 4.90 5.19 2.79
C LEU A 174 5.34 4.11 3.77
N THR A 175 6.29 4.46 4.62
CA THR A 175 6.88 3.61 5.65
C THR A 175 6.89 4.35 6.99
N ASP A 176 7.12 3.63 8.08
CA ASP A 176 7.33 4.16 9.42
C ASP A 176 8.80 4.52 9.71
N GLN A 177 9.68 4.35 8.73
CA GLN A 177 11.08 4.77 8.76
C GLN A 177 11.26 6.02 7.88
N ASP A 178 12.32 6.78 8.12
CA ASP A 178 12.63 8.02 7.37
C ASP A 178 12.86 7.80 5.86
N GLY A 179 12.89 6.56 5.42
CA GLY A 179 13.09 6.12 4.04
C GLY A 179 13.81 4.78 3.99
N LEU A 180 14.54 4.52 2.91
CA LEU A 180 15.38 3.34 2.81
C LEU A 180 16.71 3.57 3.54
N LEU A 181 17.06 2.66 4.44
CA LEU A 181 18.31 2.68 5.19
C LEU A 181 19.28 1.62 4.65
N ASP A 182 20.58 1.88 4.74
CA ASP A 182 21.65 0.97 4.30
C ASP A 182 21.77 -0.28 5.18
N LYS A 183 21.22 -0.22 6.42
CA LYS A 183 21.24 -1.30 7.42
C LYS A 183 19.95 -1.29 8.24
N ASP A 184 19.67 -2.41 8.94
CA ASP A 184 18.56 -2.49 9.90
C ASP A 184 18.81 -1.55 11.10
N PRO A 185 18.02 -0.49 11.31
CA PRO A 185 18.23 0.47 12.40
C PRO A 185 18.01 -0.14 13.80
N ASN A 186 17.29 -1.27 13.89
CA ASN A 186 17.12 -1.97 15.16
C ASN A 186 18.38 -2.73 15.60
N LYS A 187 19.25 -3.07 14.63
CA LYS A 187 20.52 -3.78 14.88
C LYS A 187 21.73 -2.84 14.81
N HIS A 188 21.62 -1.75 14.05
CA HIS A 188 22.72 -0.84 13.74
C HIS A 188 22.31 0.61 13.99
N SER A 189 22.82 1.19 15.08
CA SER A 189 22.55 2.60 15.41
C SER A 189 23.24 3.61 14.49
N ASP A 190 24.12 3.13 13.60
CA ASP A 190 24.82 3.90 12.56
C ASP A 190 24.19 3.76 11.16
N ALA A 191 22.98 3.19 11.08
CA ALA A 191 22.24 3.09 9.83
C ALA A 191 22.01 4.48 9.21
N LYS A 192 22.23 4.60 7.90
CA LYS A 192 22.15 5.86 7.15
C LYS A 192 21.07 5.79 6.10
N LEU A 193 20.39 6.92 5.89
CA LEU A 193 19.42 7.08 4.82
C LEU A 193 20.12 7.01 3.45
N ILE A 194 19.55 6.22 2.55
CA ILE A 194 19.89 6.19 1.14
C ILE A 194 18.98 7.20 0.43
N GLU A 195 19.51 8.35 0.07
CA GLU A 195 18.72 9.46 -0.49
C GLU A 195 18.27 9.20 -1.94
N THR A 196 19.10 8.52 -2.73
CA THR A 196 18.83 8.28 -4.15
C THR A 196 19.42 6.95 -4.58
N ILE A 197 18.64 6.18 -5.36
CA ILE A 197 19.12 4.97 -6.02
C ILE A 197 18.92 5.18 -7.52
N GLU A 198 20.00 5.22 -8.28
CA GLU A 198 19.94 5.30 -9.73
C GLU A 198 19.76 3.91 -10.37
N GLU A 199 20.38 2.89 -9.80
CA GLU A 199 20.27 1.49 -10.22
C GLU A 199 20.28 0.59 -8.99
N PHE A 200 19.24 -0.24 -8.86
CA PHE A 200 19.16 -1.18 -7.75
C PHE A 200 20.07 -2.39 -7.97
N THR A 201 20.92 -2.65 -6.99
CA THR A 201 21.68 -3.90 -6.93
C THR A 201 21.35 -4.63 -5.63
N SER A 202 21.27 -5.95 -5.69
CA SER A 202 20.96 -6.78 -4.51
C SER A 202 21.95 -6.62 -3.34
N SER A 203 23.10 -6.03 -3.56
CA SER A 203 24.10 -5.70 -2.53
C SER A 203 23.77 -4.44 -1.73
N MET A 204 22.82 -3.63 -2.18
CA MET A 204 22.38 -2.41 -1.46
C MET A 204 21.48 -2.71 -0.27
N VAL A 205 20.98 -3.94 -0.17
CA VAL A 205 20.16 -4.40 0.96
C VAL A 205 20.93 -5.50 1.65
N ASP A 206 21.19 -5.34 2.95
CA ASP A 206 21.89 -6.32 3.76
C ASP A 206 21.23 -7.70 3.69
N GLU A 207 22.01 -8.80 3.74
CA GLU A 207 21.47 -10.16 3.67
C GLU A 207 20.46 -10.44 4.79
N ASP A 208 20.67 -9.88 5.97
CA ASP A 208 19.72 -9.94 7.09
C ASP A 208 18.43 -9.15 6.80
N ALA A 209 18.51 -8.04 6.09
CA ALA A 209 17.36 -7.30 5.60
C ALA A 209 16.60 -8.06 4.51
N LYS A 210 17.29 -8.86 3.68
CA LYS A 210 16.67 -9.78 2.72
C LYS A 210 15.85 -10.87 3.42
N LEU A 211 16.38 -11.47 4.48
CA LEU A 211 15.70 -12.55 5.23
C LEU A 211 14.51 -12.06 6.05
N SER A 212 14.56 -10.85 6.61
CA SER A 212 13.44 -10.24 7.33
C SER A 212 12.33 -9.72 6.39
N SER A 213 12.65 -9.50 5.12
CA SER A 213 11.81 -8.80 4.14
C SER A 213 10.92 -9.71 3.28
N PHE A 214 11.21 -11.01 3.22
CA PHE A 214 10.43 -11.94 2.38
C PHE A 214 9.04 -12.30 2.93
N GLY A 215 8.69 -11.86 4.14
CA GLY A 215 7.45 -12.30 4.80
C GLY A 215 6.47 -11.22 5.29
N SER A 216 6.79 -9.93 5.31
CA SER A 216 5.90 -8.94 5.95
C SER A 216 6.08 -7.48 5.52
N GLY A 217 6.43 -7.19 4.27
CA GLY A 217 6.51 -5.79 3.78
C GLY A 217 7.72 -5.01 4.29
N GLY A 218 8.84 -5.68 4.58
CA GLY A 218 10.10 -5.06 5.00
C GLY A 218 10.74 -4.19 3.91
N ALA A 219 11.88 -3.56 4.22
CA ALA A 219 12.61 -2.67 3.30
C ALA A 219 12.90 -3.31 1.94
N GLY A 220 13.30 -4.58 1.91
CA GLY A 220 13.58 -5.30 0.66
C GLY A 220 12.36 -5.49 -0.24
N ALA A 221 11.18 -5.77 0.32
CA ALA A 221 9.95 -5.89 -0.47
C ALA A 221 9.59 -4.56 -1.14
N LYS A 222 9.78 -3.44 -0.44
CA LYS A 222 9.56 -2.09 -0.98
C LYS A 222 10.49 -1.78 -2.13
N VAL A 223 11.77 -2.10 -1.97
CA VAL A 223 12.76 -1.89 -3.03
C VAL A 223 12.45 -2.72 -4.26
N VAL A 224 12.10 -4.01 -4.10
CA VAL A 224 11.70 -4.88 -5.22
C VAL A 224 10.44 -4.35 -5.90
N ALA A 225 9.48 -3.83 -5.15
CA ALA A 225 8.25 -3.26 -5.73
C ALA A 225 8.55 -1.98 -6.54
N VAL A 226 9.44 -1.13 -6.04
CA VAL A 226 9.87 0.09 -6.75
C VAL A 226 10.67 -0.28 -8.00
N ASP A 227 11.63 -1.18 -7.89
CA ASP A 227 12.47 -1.64 -9.01
C ASP A 227 11.61 -2.21 -10.14
N LEU A 228 10.68 -3.09 -9.83
CA LEU A 228 9.75 -3.65 -10.82
C LEU A 228 8.93 -2.55 -11.51
N ALA A 229 8.40 -1.60 -10.74
CA ALA A 229 7.57 -0.52 -11.28
C ALA A 229 8.38 0.42 -12.17
N THR A 230 9.60 0.82 -11.78
CA THR A 230 10.47 1.72 -12.53
C THR A 230 11.03 1.05 -13.79
N TYR A 231 11.38 -0.24 -13.71
CA TYR A 231 11.81 -1.02 -14.87
C TYR A 231 10.72 -1.12 -15.94
N ALA A 232 9.49 -1.42 -15.53
CA ALA A 232 8.35 -1.59 -16.44
C ALA A 232 7.73 -0.28 -16.94
N ASN A 233 7.97 0.83 -16.25
CA ASN A 233 7.45 2.16 -16.60
C ASN A 233 8.59 3.20 -16.62
N PRO A 234 9.37 3.29 -17.71
CA PRO A 234 10.44 4.26 -17.83
C PRO A 234 9.90 5.69 -17.70
N GLY A 235 10.53 6.48 -16.82
CA GLY A 235 10.09 7.86 -16.48
C GLY A 235 9.20 7.95 -15.25
N LEU A 236 8.86 6.82 -14.60
CA LEU A 236 8.23 6.81 -13.30
C LEU A 236 9.16 7.42 -12.23
N GLU A 237 8.67 8.39 -11.49
CA GLU A 237 9.33 8.85 -10.27
C GLU A 237 8.83 8.02 -9.08
N ALA A 238 9.73 7.33 -8.38
CA ALA A 238 9.37 6.48 -7.25
C ALA A 238 10.07 6.92 -5.95
N PHE A 239 9.34 6.84 -4.84
CA PHE A 239 9.78 7.33 -3.54
C PHE A 239 9.45 6.32 -2.44
N ILE A 240 10.38 6.14 -1.50
CA ILE A 240 10.13 5.46 -0.21
C ILE A 240 10.31 6.53 0.86
N ALA A 241 9.26 6.85 1.60
CA ALA A 241 9.24 7.98 2.54
C ALA A 241 8.35 7.72 3.77
N ASN A 242 8.50 8.55 4.81
CA ASN A 242 7.63 8.56 6.00
C ASN A 242 6.47 9.56 5.82
#